data_755d48a7ff20b6954ca61969b50bf714
#
_entry.id   755d48a7ff20b6954ca61969b50bf714
#
_cell.length_a   1.000
_cell.length_b   1.000
_cell.length_c   1.000
_cell.angle_alpha   90.00
_cell.angle_beta   90.00
_cell.angle_gamma   90.00
#
_symmetry.space_group_name_H-M   'P 1'
#
loop_
_entity.id
_entity.type
_entity.pdbx_description
1 polymer ?
#
loop_
_entity_poly.entity_id
_entity_poly.type
_entity_poly.pdbx_seq_one_letter_code
_entity_poly.pdbx_strand_id
1 'polypeptide(L)'
;MGPYSEMVVAEPARLGLRPGLCITTSVVDEADARVGGRLNWGFPRELGTLLWDRNGEERQLKWVERGIVVRGQRSGPVLPLLIPMRNLQRRGDGPVVIPARVRGRGHVARIEVELDDNDPLVWLAGSHRGLVVDGLHFTLDPARLPAGLTSTLRAPLTAPEPAMSGAEYAVGSATCG
;
A
#
# COMPACT_ATOMS: atom_id res chain seq x y z
N MET A 1 -12.95 5.27 12.01
CA MET A 1 -11.68 5.72 11.40
C MET A 1 -12.04 6.77 10.35
N GLY A 2 -11.42 7.95 10.43
CA GLY A 2 -11.61 9.03 9.44
C GLY A 2 -10.82 8.76 8.15
N PRO A 3 -10.90 9.66 7.17
CA PRO A 3 -10.02 9.62 6.00
C PRO A 3 -8.57 9.85 6.45
N TYR A 4 -7.64 9.13 5.84
CA TYR A 4 -6.20 9.27 6.10
C TYR A 4 -5.41 9.11 4.80
N SER A 5 -4.17 9.61 4.80
CA SER A 5 -3.22 9.43 3.71
C SER A 5 -2.29 8.26 4.04
N GLU A 6 -1.90 7.52 3.02
CA GLU A 6 -0.96 6.41 3.15
C GLU A 6 0.00 6.39 1.96
N MET A 7 1.28 6.13 2.23
CA MET A 7 2.25 5.73 1.23
C MET A 7 2.73 4.32 1.54
N VAL A 8 2.78 3.48 0.51
CA VAL A 8 3.16 2.07 0.64
C VAL A 8 4.22 1.72 -0.39
N VAL A 9 5.29 1.06 0.05
CA VAL A 9 6.23 0.37 -0.82
C VAL A 9 6.04 -1.13 -0.62
N ALA A 10 5.84 -1.84 -1.72
CA ALA A 10 5.64 -3.28 -1.70
C ALA A 10 6.55 -3.96 -2.72
N GLU A 11 7.15 -5.07 -2.34
CA GLU A 11 8.07 -5.84 -3.16
C GLU A 11 7.47 -7.19 -3.53
N PRO A 12 7.83 -7.76 -4.69
CA PRO A 12 7.46 -9.12 -5.04
C PRO A 12 7.94 -10.11 -3.97
N ALA A 13 7.06 -11.00 -3.54
CA ALA A 13 7.35 -11.99 -2.52
C ALA A 13 6.73 -13.34 -2.86
N ARG A 14 7.21 -14.40 -2.21
CA ARG A 14 6.68 -15.77 -2.35
C ARG A 14 6.51 -16.43 -1.00
N LEU A 15 5.43 -17.18 -0.87
CA LEU A 15 5.20 -18.06 0.26
C LEU A 15 4.98 -19.48 -0.27
N GLY A 16 6.02 -20.29 -0.27
CA GLY A 16 6.08 -21.53 -1.03
C GLY A 16 5.93 -21.24 -2.53
N LEU A 17 4.97 -21.85 -3.19
CA LEU A 17 4.66 -21.60 -4.61
C LEU A 17 3.66 -20.46 -4.85
N ARG A 18 3.23 -19.76 -3.81
CA ARG A 18 2.23 -18.68 -3.91
C ARG A 18 2.93 -17.35 -4.07
N PRO A 19 2.84 -16.69 -5.24
CA PRO A 19 3.36 -15.35 -5.42
C PRO A 19 2.43 -14.31 -4.76
N GLY A 20 3.00 -13.19 -4.38
CA GLY A 20 2.29 -12.05 -3.81
C GLY A 20 3.21 -10.85 -3.66
N LEU A 21 2.77 -9.86 -2.92
CA LEU A 21 3.53 -8.66 -2.58
C LEU A 21 3.78 -8.64 -1.06
N CYS A 22 4.95 -8.24 -0.65
CA CYS A 22 5.26 -7.95 0.75
C CYS A 22 5.37 -6.43 0.90
N ILE A 23 4.57 -5.83 1.77
CA ILE A 23 4.73 -4.42 2.12
C ILE A 23 5.95 -4.31 3.01
N THR A 24 6.98 -3.63 2.51
CA THR A 24 8.26 -3.44 3.21
C THR A 24 8.36 -2.10 3.90
N THR A 25 7.62 -1.10 3.42
CA THR A 25 7.51 0.22 4.03
C THR A 25 6.07 0.72 3.90
N SER A 26 5.54 1.29 4.96
CA SER A 26 4.24 1.97 4.93
C SER A 26 4.23 3.10 5.95
N VAL A 27 3.77 4.27 5.55
CA VAL A 27 3.55 5.42 6.41
C VAL A 27 2.12 5.90 6.27
N VAL A 28 1.53 6.29 7.39
CA VAL A 28 0.17 6.84 7.49
C VAL A 28 0.20 8.09 8.36
N ASP A 29 -0.72 9.01 8.11
CA ASP A 29 -0.87 10.26 8.90
C ASP A 29 -1.88 10.13 10.05
N GLU A 30 -2.49 8.94 10.24
CA GLU A 30 -3.51 8.68 11.26
C GLU A 30 -3.09 7.55 12.19
N ALA A 31 -3.15 7.80 13.51
CA ALA A 31 -2.68 6.87 14.54
C ALA A 31 -3.49 5.55 14.58
N ASP A 32 -4.81 5.63 14.43
CA ASP A 32 -5.67 4.45 14.41
C ASP A 32 -5.41 3.57 13.19
N ALA A 33 -5.12 4.19 12.04
CA ALA A 33 -4.74 3.48 10.82
C ALA A 33 -3.42 2.71 11.01
N ARG A 34 -2.44 3.33 11.70
CA ARG A 34 -1.18 2.65 12.07
C ARG A 34 -1.44 1.43 12.92
N VAL A 35 -2.19 1.60 14.03
CA VAL A 35 -2.47 0.51 14.96
C VAL A 35 -3.24 -0.62 14.28
N GLY A 36 -4.31 -0.29 13.57
CA GLY A 36 -5.14 -1.28 12.87
C GLY A 36 -4.35 -2.06 11.83
N GLY A 37 -3.49 -1.40 11.05
CA GLY A 37 -2.66 -2.06 10.05
C GLY A 37 -1.66 -3.05 10.63
N ARG A 38 -1.02 -2.69 11.74
CA ARG A 38 -0.07 -3.55 12.44
C ARG A 38 -0.73 -4.77 13.07
N LEU A 39 -1.82 -4.56 13.79
CA LEU A 39 -2.51 -5.63 14.51
C LEU A 39 -3.24 -6.61 13.59
N ASN A 40 -3.98 -6.09 12.60
CA ASN A 40 -4.83 -6.92 11.76
C ASN A 40 -4.05 -7.63 10.65
N TRP A 41 -3.05 -6.96 10.08
CA TRP A 41 -2.37 -7.45 8.87
C TRP A 41 -0.86 -7.59 8.99
N GLY A 42 -0.24 -7.10 10.07
CA GLY A 42 1.22 -7.14 10.23
C GLY A 42 1.94 -6.17 9.29
N PHE A 43 1.29 -5.13 8.82
CA PHE A 43 1.94 -4.11 7.98
C PHE A 43 2.94 -3.30 8.80
N PRO A 44 4.12 -2.96 8.25
CA PRO A 44 5.15 -2.19 8.95
C PRO A 44 4.81 -0.68 8.95
N ARG A 45 3.58 -0.35 9.37
CA ARG A 45 3.08 1.03 9.34
C ARG A 45 3.79 1.92 10.35
N GLU A 46 4.29 3.04 9.86
CA GLU A 46 4.84 4.14 10.65
C GLU A 46 3.84 5.30 10.67
N LEU A 47 3.93 6.15 11.69
CA LEU A 47 3.21 7.41 11.71
C LEU A 47 4.12 8.48 11.13
N GLY A 48 3.62 9.28 10.22
CA GLY A 48 4.38 10.36 9.60
C GLY A 48 3.47 11.44 9.02
N THR A 49 4.06 12.53 8.58
CA THR A 49 3.35 13.65 7.96
C THR A 49 3.32 13.46 6.45
N LEU A 50 2.13 13.25 5.91
CA LEU A 50 1.88 13.13 4.48
C LEU A 50 1.14 14.36 3.96
N LEU A 51 1.72 15.05 2.98
CA LEU A 51 1.12 16.22 2.35
C LEU A 51 0.69 15.88 0.93
N TRP A 52 -0.59 16.03 0.67
CA TRP A 52 -1.19 15.87 -0.66
C TRP A 52 -1.37 17.22 -1.34
N ASP A 53 -1.00 17.29 -2.61
CA ASP A 53 -1.31 18.41 -3.48
C ASP A 53 -1.92 17.93 -4.80
N ARG A 54 -2.86 18.70 -5.31
CA ARG A 54 -3.57 18.44 -6.57
C ARG A 54 -3.57 19.70 -7.41
N ASN A 55 -2.78 19.69 -8.46
CA ASN A 55 -2.70 20.81 -9.38
C ASN A 55 -3.03 20.34 -10.82
N GLY A 56 -4.25 20.59 -11.27
CA GLY A 56 -4.71 20.14 -12.58
C GLY A 56 -4.58 18.63 -12.76
N GLU A 57 -3.75 18.23 -13.73
CA GLU A 57 -3.46 16.82 -14.04
C GLU A 57 -2.35 16.22 -13.17
N GLU A 58 -1.70 17.02 -12.35
CA GLU A 58 -0.64 16.57 -11.45
C GLU A 58 -1.21 16.20 -10.08
N ARG A 59 -0.62 15.16 -9.50
CA ARG A 59 -0.84 14.74 -8.12
C ARG A 59 0.51 14.62 -7.44
N GLN A 60 0.66 15.21 -6.27
CA GLN A 60 1.87 15.11 -5.48
C GLN A 60 1.57 14.57 -4.09
N LEU A 61 2.40 13.66 -3.63
CA LEU A 61 2.45 13.19 -2.26
C LEU A 61 3.85 13.43 -1.71
N LYS A 62 3.95 14.05 -0.54
CA LYS A 62 5.21 14.26 0.16
C LYS A 62 5.18 13.59 1.53
N TRP A 63 6.18 12.77 1.81
CA TRP A 63 6.49 12.30 3.14
C TRP A 63 7.54 13.23 3.77
N VAL A 64 7.11 14.06 4.72
CA VAL A 64 7.90 15.20 5.20
C VAL A 64 9.18 14.77 5.90
N GLU A 65 9.10 13.78 6.82
CA GLU A 65 10.22 13.38 7.67
C GLU A 65 11.37 12.75 6.89
N ARG A 66 11.08 12.15 5.74
CA ARG A 66 12.09 11.53 4.87
C ARG A 66 12.40 12.35 3.62
N GLY A 67 11.70 13.46 3.41
CA GLY A 67 11.88 14.28 2.21
C GLY A 67 11.48 13.58 0.90
N ILE A 68 10.74 12.48 0.97
CA ILE A 68 10.31 11.73 -0.21
C ILE A 68 9.16 12.49 -0.88
N VAL A 69 9.30 12.72 -2.19
CA VAL A 69 8.26 13.35 -3.00
C VAL A 69 7.92 12.43 -4.18
N VAL A 70 6.65 12.10 -4.30
CA VAL A 70 6.11 11.34 -5.44
C VAL A 70 5.18 12.24 -6.22
N ARG A 71 5.48 12.47 -7.49
CA ARG A 71 4.62 13.22 -8.42
C ARG A 71 4.09 12.30 -9.49
N GLY A 72 2.81 12.39 -9.75
CA GLY A 72 2.14 11.67 -10.82
C GLY A 72 1.49 12.64 -11.79
N GLN A 73 1.95 12.65 -13.05
CA GLN A 73 1.33 13.42 -14.11
C GLN A 73 0.59 12.52 -15.08
N ARG A 74 -0.71 12.78 -15.24
CA ARG A 74 -1.55 12.06 -16.20
C ARG A 74 -1.06 12.35 -17.61
N SER A 75 -0.80 11.30 -18.39
CA SER A 75 -0.24 11.43 -19.74
C SER A 75 -0.90 10.53 -20.78
N GLY A 76 -1.85 9.70 -20.37
CA GLY A 76 -2.42 8.69 -21.24
C GLY A 76 -3.89 8.38 -20.95
N PRO A 77 -4.42 7.33 -21.60
CA PRO A 77 -5.82 6.97 -21.52
C PRO A 77 -6.24 6.53 -20.13
N VAL A 78 -7.55 6.61 -19.88
CA VAL A 78 -8.19 6.05 -18.69
C VAL A 78 -8.44 4.57 -18.89
N LEU A 79 -8.00 3.77 -17.93
CA LEU A 79 -8.18 2.32 -17.91
C LEU A 79 -9.06 1.91 -16.71
N PRO A 80 -10.03 1.02 -16.91
CA PRO A 80 -10.73 0.41 -15.79
C PRO A 80 -9.76 -0.51 -15.05
N LEU A 81 -9.76 -0.43 -13.73
CA LEU A 81 -8.91 -1.26 -12.87
C LEU A 81 -9.75 -2.24 -12.09
N LEU A 82 -9.37 -3.50 -12.18
CA LEU A 82 -9.84 -4.59 -11.33
C LEU A 82 -8.66 -5.53 -11.09
N ILE A 83 -7.89 -5.25 -10.05
CA ILE A 83 -6.64 -5.97 -9.77
C ILE A 83 -6.83 -6.80 -8.50
N PRO A 84 -6.93 -8.14 -8.61
CA PRO A 84 -6.81 -9.00 -7.45
C PRO A 84 -5.34 -9.01 -7.01
N MET A 85 -5.12 -8.79 -5.72
CA MET A 85 -3.79 -8.77 -5.11
C MET A 85 -3.72 -9.77 -3.96
N ARG A 86 -2.51 -10.13 -3.58
CA ARG A 86 -2.24 -10.94 -2.41
C ARG A 86 -1.05 -10.34 -1.68
N ASN A 87 -1.28 -9.86 -0.47
CA ASN A 87 -0.18 -9.44 0.39
C ASN A 87 0.28 -10.63 1.23
N LEU A 88 1.58 -10.79 1.33
CA LEU A 88 2.26 -11.79 2.14
C LEU A 88 3.00 -11.05 3.25
N GLN A 89 2.55 -11.21 4.48
CA GLN A 89 3.09 -10.47 5.60
C GLN A 89 3.51 -11.41 6.73
N ARG A 90 4.20 -10.85 7.71
CA ARG A 90 4.52 -11.54 8.95
C ARG A 90 3.82 -10.83 10.09
N ARG A 91 3.01 -11.57 10.81
CA ARG A 91 2.36 -11.13 12.04
C ARG A 91 3.00 -11.89 13.22
N GLY A 92 2.74 -11.50 14.48
CA GLY A 92 3.36 -12.14 15.64
C GLY A 92 3.19 -13.65 15.69
N ASP A 93 2.11 -14.18 15.13
CA ASP A 93 1.76 -15.61 15.05
C ASP A 93 2.33 -16.32 13.78
N GLY A 94 3.09 -15.62 12.94
CA GLY A 94 3.76 -16.18 11.78
C GLY A 94 3.40 -15.53 10.44
N PRO A 95 3.69 -16.20 9.31
CA PRO A 95 3.35 -15.68 8.00
C PRO A 95 1.84 -15.70 7.78
N VAL A 96 1.32 -14.63 7.18
CA VAL A 96 -0.10 -14.50 6.83
C VAL A 96 -0.27 -14.12 5.37
N VAL A 97 -1.38 -14.54 4.81
CA VAL A 97 -1.82 -14.19 3.45
C VAL A 97 -3.05 -13.29 3.57
N ILE A 98 -2.99 -12.14 2.93
CA ILE A 98 -4.06 -11.14 2.95
C ILE A 98 -4.53 -10.94 1.52
N PRO A 99 -5.68 -11.50 1.14
CA PRO A 99 -6.27 -11.19 -0.15
C PRO A 99 -6.69 -9.72 -0.19
N ALA A 100 -6.48 -9.09 -1.33
CA ALA A 100 -6.84 -7.71 -1.56
C ALA A 100 -7.41 -7.52 -2.97
N ARG A 101 -8.18 -6.45 -3.15
CA ARG A 101 -8.72 -6.06 -4.45
C ARG A 101 -8.64 -4.57 -4.61
N VAL A 102 -8.18 -4.15 -5.77
CA VAL A 102 -8.16 -2.76 -6.19
C VAL A 102 -9.17 -2.57 -7.30
N ARG A 103 -10.06 -1.59 -7.17
CA ARG A 103 -11.00 -1.16 -8.19
C ARG A 103 -10.92 0.33 -8.37
N GLY A 104 -11.08 0.81 -9.61
CA GLY A 104 -11.06 2.23 -9.89
C GLY A 104 -10.93 2.54 -11.37
N ARG A 105 -10.63 3.79 -11.68
CA ARG A 105 -10.30 4.25 -13.03
C ARG A 105 -8.93 4.90 -12.97
N GLY A 106 -7.95 4.29 -13.61
CA GLY A 106 -6.56 4.78 -13.63
C GLY A 106 -6.22 5.47 -14.93
N HIS A 107 -5.63 6.64 -14.83
CA HIS A 107 -4.98 7.30 -15.95
C HIS A 107 -3.54 6.81 -16.02
N VAL A 108 -3.09 6.42 -17.21
CA VAL A 108 -1.66 6.19 -17.44
C VAL A 108 -0.93 7.49 -17.12
N ALA A 109 0.13 7.38 -16.35
CA ALA A 109 0.84 8.52 -15.79
C ALA A 109 2.36 8.32 -15.86
N ARG A 110 3.07 9.42 -15.91
CA ARG A 110 4.48 9.49 -15.56
C ARG A 110 4.58 9.75 -14.08
N ILE A 111 5.35 8.94 -13.39
CA ILE A 111 5.59 9.06 -11.95
C ILE A 111 7.05 9.45 -11.74
N GLU A 112 7.28 10.53 -11.03
CA GLU A 112 8.60 10.98 -10.62
C GLU A 112 8.73 10.78 -9.11
N VAL A 113 9.85 10.18 -8.70
CA VAL A 113 10.16 9.95 -7.28
C VAL A 113 11.47 10.65 -6.95
N GLU A 114 11.41 11.56 -6.00
CA GLU A 114 12.56 12.30 -5.48
C GLU A 114 12.76 11.93 -4.00
N LEU A 115 13.98 11.63 -3.62
CA LEU A 115 14.38 11.33 -2.25
C LEU A 115 15.89 11.51 -2.09
N ASP A 116 16.36 11.52 -0.84
CA ASP A 116 17.78 11.64 -0.52
C ASP A 116 18.57 10.39 -0.99
N ASP A 117 19.79 10.60 -1.49
CA ASP A 117 20.66 9.52 -1.96
C ASP A 117 21.04 8.52 -0.86
N ASN A 118 20.94 8.91 0.41
CA ASN A 118 21.20 8.04 1.56
C ASN A 118 19.94 7.34 2.08
N ASP A 119 18.77 7.62 1.49
CA ASP A 119 17.54 6.95 1.90
C ASP A 119 17.55 5.48 1.48
N PRO A 120 17.13 4.53 2.35
CA PRO A 120 17.06 3.10 2.00
C PRO A 120 16.18 2.79 0.78
N LEU A 121 15.29 3.70 0.39
CA LEU A 121 14.42 3.59 -0.77
C LEU A 121 14.99 4.28 -2.02
N VAL A 122 16.27 4.68 -2.02
CA VAL A 122 16.91 5.41 -3.15
C VAL A 122 16.76 4.67 -4.49
N TRP A 123 16.61 3.38 -4.48
CA TRP A 123 16.34 2.57 -5.67
C TRP A 123 14.99 2.90 -6.36
N LEU A 124 14.09 3.63 -5.68
CA LEU A 124 12.86 4.17 -6.26
C LEU A 124 13.05 5.54 -6.94
N ALA A 125 14.21 6.18 -6.77
CA ALA A 125 14.43 7.51 -7.37
C ALA A 125 14.31 7.48 -8.89
N GLY A 126 13.78 8.57 -9.45
CA GLY A 126 13.70 8.76 -10.89
C GLY A 126 12.31 8.67 -11.47
N SER A 127 12.26 8.39 -12.78
CA SER A 127 11.03 8.42 -13.58
C SER A 127 10.51 7.02 -13.88
N HIS A 128 9.25 6.80 -13.61
CA HIS A 128 8.57 5.51 -13.79
C HIS A 128 7.29 5.66 -14.60
N ARG A 129 6.84 4.57 -15.20
CA ARG A 129 5.46 4.48 -15.71
C ARG A 129 4.56 3.98 -14.60
N GLY A 130 3.37 4.60 -14.47
CA GLY A 130 2.43 4.26 -13.43
C GLY A 130 1.01 4.65 -13.76
N LEU A 131 0.19 4.71 -12.74
CA LEU A 131 -1.21 5.10 -12.84
C LEU A 131 -1.53 6.16 -11.79
N VAL A 132 -2.25 7.19 -12.18
CA VAL A 132 -2.98 8.05 -11.24
C VAL A 132 -4.42 7.58 -11.22
N VAL A 133 -4.90 7.16 -10.06
CA VAL A 133 -6.21 6.53 -9.91
C VAL A 133 -7.13 7.44 -9.11
N ASP A 134 -8.26 7.81 -9.70
CA ASP A 134 -9.33 8.51 -9.00
C ASP A 134 -10.41 7.52 -8.57
N GLY A 135 -11.02 7.77 -7.41
CA GLY A 135 -12.07 6.90 -6.88
C GLY A 135 -11.57 5.47 -6.63
N LEU A 136 -10.37 5.35 -6.06
CA LEU A 136 -9.80 4.06 -5.72
C LEU A 136 -10.61 3.40 -4.62
N HIS A 137 -11.08 2.19 -4.87
CA HIS A 137 -11.63 1.29 -3.87
C HIS A 137 -10.64 0.17 -3.60
N PHE A 138 -10.07 0.18 -2.43
CA PHE A 138 -9.15 -0.84 -1.96
C PHE A 138 -9.81 -1.66 -0.85
N THR A 139 -9.91 -2.98 -1.06
CA THR A 139 -10.50 -3.90 -0.09
C THR A 139 -9.41 -4.86 0.38
N LEU A 140 -9.25 -4.96 1.69
CA LEU A 140 -8.43 -5.97 2.35
C LEU A 140 -9.33 -6.99 3.04
N ASP A 141 -9.15 -8.25 2.69
CA ASP A 141 -9.79 -9.33 3.42
C ASP A 141 -9.05 -9.61 4.74
N PRO A 142 -9.67 -10.29 5.70
CA PRO A 142 -8.98 -10.76 6.90
C PRO A 142 -7.74 -11.57 6.57
N ALA A 143 -6.68 -11.38 7.37
CA ALA A 143 -5.46 -12.15 7.26
C ALA A 143 -5.73 -13.64 7.53
N ARG A 144 -5.17 -14.53 6.70
CA ARG A 144 -5.34 -15.97 6.79
C ARG A 144 -3.99 -16.64 6.97
N LEU A 145 -3.95 -17.66 7.82
CA LEU A 145 -2.79 -18.54 7.90
C LEU A 145 -2.66 -19.33 6.58
N PRO A 146 -1.45 -19.53 6.06
CA PRO A 146 -1.24 -20.37 4.88
C PRO A 146 -1.75 -21.80 5.14
N ALA A 147 -2.47 -22.39 4.17
CA ALA A 147 -2.87 -23.78 4.26
C ALA A 147 -1.62 -24.67 4.37
N GLY A 148 -1.55 -25.54 5.37
CA GLY A 148 -0.42 -26.41 5.68
C GLY A 148 0.42 -25.99 6.89
N LEU A 149 0.26 -24.78 7.41
CA LEU A 149 0.75 -24.41 8.74
C LEU A 149 -0.40 -24.53 9.74
N THR A 150 -0.57 -25.69 10.31
CA THR A 150 -1.50 -25.91 11.43
C THR A 150 -0.92 -25.18 12.65
N SER A 151 -1.54 -24.06 13.00
CA SER A 151 -1.26 -23.39 14.26
C SER A 151 -1.76 -24.26 15.40
N THR A 152 -0.86 -24.65 16.29
CA THR A 152 -1.20 -25.29 17.58
C THR A 152 -1.70 -24.29 18.62
N LEU A 153 -1.94 -23.04 18.24
CA LEU A 153 -2.44 -22.01 19.15
C LEU A 153 -3.85 -21.56 18.71
N ARG A 154 -4.84 -22.18 19.31
CA ARG A 154 -6.25 -21.81 19.23
C ARG A 154 -6.51 -20.73 20.28
N ALA A 155 -6.63 -19.48 19.86
CA ALA A 155 -7.36 -18.47 20.63
C ALA A 155 -8.29 -17.70 19.69
N PRO A 156 -9.57 -17.54 20.00
CA PRO A 156 -10.50 -16.80 19.16
C PRO A 156 -10.27 -15.30 19.38
N LEU A 157 -9.75 -14.61 18.36
CA LEU A 157 -9.79 -13.15 18.29
C LEU A 157 -11.10 -12.76 17.60
N THR A 158 -12.12 -12.49 18.40
CA THR A 158 -13.26 -11.70 17.97
C THR A 158 -12.81 -10.24 17.89
N ALA A 159 -12.40 -9.79 16.72
CA ALA A 159 -12.22 -8.38 16.44
C ALA A 159 -13.46 -7.86 15.68
N PRO A 160 -14.00 -6.68 16.02
CA PRO A 160 -15.07 -6.07 15.26
C PRO A 160 -14.56 -5.68 13.88
N GLU A 161 -15.37 -5.96 12.86
CA GLU A 161 -15.14 -5.57 11.46
C GLU A 161 -15.10 -4.05 11.33
N PRO A 162 -13.99 -3.44 10.89
CA PRO A 162 -14.02 -2.04 10.51
C PRO A 162 -14.49 -1.93 9.06
N ALA A 163 -15.67 -1.38 8.85
CA ALA A 163 -16.11 -0.92 7.55
C ALA A 163 -15.19 0.23 7.10
N MET A 164 -14.28 -0.06 6.19
CA MET A 164 -13.41 0.92 5.58
C MET A 164 -14.12 1.59 4.41
N SER A 165 -14.76 2.71 4.62
CA SER A 165 -15.30 3.56 3.56
C SER A 165 -14.46 4.83 3.45
N GLY A 166 -13.88 5.05 2.28
CA GLY A 166 -13.43 6.37 1.84
C GLY A 166 -12.00 6.79 2.18
N ALA A 167 -11.01 5.92 1.99
CA ALA A 167 -9.62 6.35 1.98
C ALA A 167 -9.13 6.60 0.54
N GLU A 168 -8.49 7.74 0.30
CA GLU A 168 -7.75 7.99 -0.95
C GLU A 168 -6.35 7.38 -0.80
N TYR A 169 -5.99 6.45 -1.70
CA TYR A 169 -4.70 5.78 -1.68
C TYR A 169 -3.85 6.19 -2.87
N ALA A 170 -2.58 6.49 -2.63
CA ALA A 170 -1.57 6.52 -3.67
C ALA A 170 -0.84 5.17 -3.69
N VAL A 171 -0.94 4.46 -4.78
CA VAL A 171 -0.18 3.24 -5.03
C VAL A 171 0.91 3.60 -6.03
N GLY A 172 2.15 3.71 -5.56
CA GLY A 172 3.32 3.74 -6.41
C GLY A 172 3.72 2.30 -6.75
N SER A 173 3.58 1.89 -7.99
CA SER A 173 4.10 0.62 -8.47
C SER A 173 5.42 0.89 -9.19
N ALA A 174 6.54 0.49 -8.58
CA ALA A 174 7.80 0.36 -9.28
C ALA A 174 7.82 -1.00 -9.97
N THR A 175 7.69 -1.04 -11.29
CA THR A 175 7.98 -2.22 -12.09
C THR A 175 9.45 -2.16 -12.48
N CYS A 176 10.29 -2.99 -11.88
CA CYS A 176 11.60 -3.30 -12.45
C CYS A 176 11.41 -4.04 -13.78
N GLY A 177 11.95 -3.47 -14.86
CA GLY A 177 12.14 -4.12 -16.16
C GLY A 177 13.36 -5.03 -16.14
#